data_79e36d28f49315e5e8491b4239db6b8f
#
_entry.id   79e36d28f49315e5e8491b4239db6b8f
#
_cell.length_a   1.000
_cell.length_b   1.000
_cell.length_c   1.000
_cell.angle_alpha   90.00
_cell.angle_beta   90.00
_cell.angle_gamma   90.00
#
_symmetry.space_group_name_H-M   'P 1'
#
loop_
_entity.id
_entity.type
_entity.pdbx_description
1 polymer ?
#
loop_
_entity_poly.entity_id
_entity_poly.type
_entity_poly.pdbx_seq_one_letter_code
_entity_poly.pdbx_strand_id
1 'polypeptide(L)'
;MAIPDDALRTLPALDAADIEARICDGDLLLCSGHHAFSKLIRWATQSPWSHVAMAMRADAIGRVMVLESVEKIGVRTVPFQTFAFGDEGMHPYPGQIVLARHAKVAAVSREQIRKLADFAVDKLGDPFDPAEVLRIAARITLGKLNRNTRELLKGRGEYICSEYLAACLDQIGVHPPWDGRGFIAPSDFAADPDVSAIAQVRMPPRGDIQRKSK
;
A
#
# COMPACT_ATOMS: atom_id res chain seq x y z
N MET A 1 -11.05 14.12 1.69
CA MET A 1 -10.27 14.86 2.74
C MET A 1 -9.04 14.01 3.01
N ALA A 2 -7.84 14.53 2.80
CA ALA A 2 -6.60 13.79 3.02
C ALA A 2 -6.54 13.16 4.42
N ILE A 3 -5.88 12.03 4.55
CA ILE A 3 -5.72 11.34 5.84
C ILE A 3 -4.66 12.11 6.66
N PRO A 4 -5.01 12.68 7.80
CA PRO A 4 -4.06 13.42 8.62
C PRO A 4 -3.03 12.51 9.27
N ASP A 5 -1.88 13.02 9.62
CA ASP A 5 -0.78 12.25 10.21
C ASP A 5 -1.12 11.65 11.59
N ASP A 6 -2.11 12.22 12.29
CA ASP A 6 -2.61 11.71 13.56
C ASP A 6 -3.69 10.62 13.42
N ALA A 7 -4.10 10.29 12.20
CA ALA A 7 -5.10 9.24 11.92
C ALA A 7 -4.77 7.91 12.60
N LEU A 8 -3.48 7.56 12.67
CA LEU A 8 -2.99 6.36 13.38
C LEU A 8 -3.35 6.34 14.88
N ARG A 9 -3.73 7.48 15.47
CA ARG A 9 -4.11 7.59 16.88
C ARG A 9 -5.60 7.69 17.09
N THR A 10 -6.32 8.20 16.11
CA THR A 10 -7.74 8.59 16.23
C THR A 10 -8.69 7.60 15.57
N LEU A 11 -8.21 6.83 14.58
CA LEU A 11 -9.04 5.86 13.87
C LEU A 11 -9.45 4.68 14.78
N PRO A 12 -10.68 4.17 14.64
CA PRO A 12 -11.12 2.98 15.36
C PRO A 12 -10.27 1.78 14.96
N ALA A 13 -9.79 1.02 15.97
CA ALA A 13 -9.09 -0.23 15.77
C ALA A 13 -10.11 -1.37 15.71
N LEU A 14 -10.20 -2.05 14.57
CA LEU A 14 -11.11 -3.15 14.31
C LEU A 14 -10.35 -4.47 14.17
N ASP A 15 -11.00 -5.57 14.54
CA ASP A 15 -10.46 -6.91 14.34
C ASP A 15 -10.40 -7.26 12.84
N ALA A 16 -9.54 -8.22 12.49
CA ALA A 16 -9.32 -8.61 11.11
C ALA A 16 -10.60 -8.99 10.36
N ALA A 17 -11.50 -9.74 11.00
CA ALA A 17 -12.76 -10.14 10.40
C ALA A 17 -13.66 -8.93 10.08
N ASP A 18 -13.71 -7.94 10.97
CA ASP A 18 -14.46 -6.70 10.77
C ASP A 18 -13.85 -5.83 9.66
N ILE A 19 -12.51 -5.84 9.52
CA ILE A 19 -11.82 -5.17 8.42
C ILE A 19 -12.12 -5.88 7.09
N GLU A 20 -11.98 -7.21 7.02
CA GLU A 20 -12.27 -7.98 5.81
C GLU A 20 -13.71 -7.80 5.33
N ALA A 21 -14.66 -7.74 6.26
CA ALA A 21 -16.06 -7.49 5.93
C ALA A 21 -16.32 -6.10 5.33
N ARG A 22 -15.45 -5.12 5.59
CA ARG A 22 -15.56 -3.74 5.09
C ARG A 22 -14.80 -3.49 3.80
N ILE A 23 -13.85 -4.36 3.47
CA ILE A 23 -13.02 -4.22 2.26
C ILE A 23 -13.88 -4.34 1.01
N CYS A 24 -13.70 -3.38 0.11
CA CYS A 24 -14.19 -3.41 -1.26
C CYS A 24 -13.01 -3.51 -2.23
N ASP A 25 -13.31 -3.90 -3.48
CA ASP A 25 -12.30 -3.98 -4.53
C ASP A 25 -11.64 -2.62 -4.78
N GLY A 26 -10.31 -2.60 -4.78
CA GLY A 26 -9.51 -1.40 -4.97
C GLY A 26 -9.30 -0.56 -3.71
N ASP A 27 -9.76 -1.02 -2.53
CA ASP A 27 -9.42 -0.35 -1.27
C ASP A 27 -7.92 -0.39 -1.01
N LEU A 28 -7.42 0.65 -0.36
CA LEU A 28 -6.03 0.83 -0.04
C LEU A 28 -5.72 0.34 1.38
N LEU A 29 -4.56 -0.27 1.54
CA LEU A 29 -3.98 -0.59 2.83
C LEU A 29 -2.73 0.30 3.01
N LEU A 30 -2.87 1.38 3.78
CA LEU A 30 -1.78 2.28 4.11
C LEU A 30 -1.06 1.77 5.35
N CYS A 31 0.26 1.62 5.26
CA CYS A 31 1.03 0.98 6.30
C CYS A 31 2.12 1.90 6.86
N SER A 32 2.27 1.85 8.19
CA SER A 32 3.33 2.52 8.94
C SER A 32 4.26 1.48 9.56
N GLY A 33 5.23 1.00 8.77
CA GLY A 33 6.15 -0.05 9.18
C GLY A 33 7.32 0.44 10.07
N HIS A 34 7.94 -0.50 10.79
CA HIS A 34 9.06 -0.21 11.70
C HIS A 34 10.41 -0.80 11.25
N HIS A 35 10.47 -1.51 10.11
CA HIS A 35 11.74 -1.98 9.54
C HIS A 35 12.65 -0.84 9.09
N ALA A 36 13.93 -1.11 8.90
CA ALA A 36 14.92 -0.10 8.49
C ALA A 36 14.52 0.60 7.20
N PHE A 37 14.07 -0.14 6.19
CA PHE A 37 13.60 0.38 4.91
C PHE A 37 12.35 1.26 5.07
N SER A 38 11.37 0.83 5.87
CA SER A 38 10.19 1.62 6.20
C SER A 38 10.55 2.93 6.91
N LYS A 39 11.53 2.89 7.82
CA LYS A 39 12.02 4.10 8.49
C LYS A 39 12.68 5.07 7.52
N LEU A 40 13.43 4.57 6.52
CA LEU A 40 14.04 5.39 5.49
C LEU A 40 12.97 6.10 4.65
N ILE A 41 11.93 5.39 4.19
CA ILE A 41 10.83 5.99 3.43
C ILE A 41 10.13 7.06 4.26
N ARG A 42 9.75 6.75 5.50
CA ARG A 42 9.09 7.70 6.41
C ARG A 42 9.92 8.95 6.66
N TRP A 43 11.23 8.80 6.85
CA TRP A 43 12.14 9.91 6.99
C TRP A 43 12.23 10.74 5.71
N ALA A 44 12.38 10.09 4.57
CA ALA A 44 12.49 10.76 3.28
C ALA A 44 11.21 11.52 2.88
N THR A 45 10.04 10.97 3.20
CA THR A 45 8.74 11.58 2.86
C THR A 45 8.20 12.48 3.97
N GLN A 46 8.85 12.53 5.14
CA GLN A 46 8.37 13.24 6.34
C GLN A 46 6.93 12.85 6.69
N SER A 47 6.59 11.57 6.56
CA SER A 47 5.24 11.04 6.72
C SER A 47 5.25 9.74 7.54
N PRO A 48 4.18 9.39 8.24
CA PRO A 48 4.06 8.09 8.92
C PRO A 48 3.95 6.91 7.95
N TRP A 49 3.64 7.14 6.68
CA TRP A 49 3.36 6.10 5.71
C TRP A 49 4.63 5.60 5.04
N SER A 50 4.82 4.28 5.04
CA SER A 50 6.01 3.63 4.47
C SER A 50 5.70 2.59 3.39
N HIS A 51 4.45 2.17 3.29
CA HIS A 51 4.01 1.19 2.31
C HIS A 51 2.54 1.39 1.98
N VAL A 52 2.15 1.02 0.78
CA VAL A 52 0.77 0.99 0.32
C VAL A 52 0.54 -0.28 -0.48
N ALA A 53 -0.60 -0.92 -0.25
CA ALA A 53 -1.07 -2.09 -0.95
C ALA A 53 -2.53 -1.92 -1.35
N MET A 54 -3.03 -2.76 -2.24
CA MET A 54 -4.42 -2.76 -2.69
C MET A 54 -5.11 -4.05 -2.29
N ALA A 55 -6.32 -3.93 -1.76
CA ALA A 55 -7.15 -5.07 -1.41
C ALA A 55 -8.17 -5.36 -2.52
N MET A 56 -8.37 -6.64 -2.81
CA MET A 56 -9.33 -7.15 -3.79
C MET A 56 -10.08 -8.34 -3.20
N ARG A 57 -11.37 -8.43 -3.46
CA ARG A 57 -12.18 -9.57 -3.05
C ARG A 57 -12.04 -10.72 -4.04
N ALA A 58 -11.78 -11.90 -3.54
CA ALA A 58 -11.80 -13.14 -4.30
C ALA A 58 -13.01 -13.97 -3.83
N ASP A 59 -14.22 -13.47 -4.18
CA ASP A 59 -15.48 -14.01 -3.67
C ASP A 59 -15.69 -15.49 -4.00
N ALA A 60 -15.18 -15.96 -5.15
CA ALA A 60 -15.25 -17.35 -5.55
C ALA A 60 -14.58 -18.33 -4.54
N ILE A 61 -13.64 -17.84 -3.77
CA ILE A 61 -12.92 -18.63 -2.73
C ILE A 61 -13.15 -18.06 -1.32
N GLY A 62 -14.01 -17.06 -1.17
CA GLY A 62 -14.32 -16.43 0.11
C GLY A 62 -13.11 -15.79 0.79
N ARG A 63 -12.23 -15.11 0.04
CA ARG A 63 -11.01 -14.48 0.54
C ARG A 63 -10.92 -13.01 0.13
N VAL A 64 -10.22 -12.25 0.94
CA VAL A 64 -9.67 -10.95 0.54
C VAL A 64 -8.20 -11.16 0.23
N MET A 65 -7.79 -10.72 -0.96
CA MET A 65 -6.41 -10.79 -1.43
C MET A 65 -5.80 -9.40 -1.39
N VAL A 66 -4.53 -9.32 -1.04
CA VAL A 66 -3.74 -8.09 -1.03
C VAL A 66 -2.71 -8.18 -2.14
N LEU A 67 -2.71 -7.18 -3.02
CA LEU A 67 -1.75 -7.02 -4.10
C LEU A 67 -0.77 -5.92 -3.71
N GLU A 68 0.51 -6.23 -3.76
CA GLU A 68 1.58 -5.32 -3.33
C GLU A 68 2.89 -5.60 -4.07
N SER A 69 3.79 -4.63 -4.09
CA SER A 69 5.19 -4.85 -4.46
C SER A 69 6.07 -4.70 -3.21
N VAL A 70 6.85 -5.72 -2.87
CA VAL A 70 7.67 -5.78 -1.66
C VAL A 70 9.13 -6.06 -1.95
N GLU A 71 10.01 -5.49 -1.13
CA GLU A 71 11.45 -5.72 -1.19
C GLU A 71 11.77 -7.22 -1.23
N LYS A 72 12.73 -7.62 -2.08
CA LYS A 72 13.23 -8.99 -2.29
C LYS A 72 12.29 -9.96 -3.01
N ILE A 73 10.99 -9.71 -3.06
CA ILE A 73 10.00 -10.60 -3.68
C ILE A 73 9.48 -10.00 -4.98
N GLY A 74 9.27 -8.68 -5.03
CA GLY A 74 8.59 -8.00 -6.13
C GLY A 74 7.08 -7.95 -5.96
N VAL A 75 6.37 -7.91 -7.09
CA VAL A 75 4.91 -7.87 -7.12
C VAL A 75 4.36 -9.24 -6.74
N ARG A 76 3.50 -9.25 -5.73
CA ARG A 76 2.87 -10.48 -5.22
C ARG A 76 1.41 -10.26 -4.82
N THR A 77 0.71 -11.37 -4.63
CA THR A 77 -0.59 -11.39 -3.96
C THR A 77 -0.57 -12.35 -2.79
N VAL A 78 -1.16 -11.95 -1.67
CA VAL A 78 -1.30 -12.78 -0.47
C VAL A 78 -2.68 -12.60 0.15
N PRO A 79 -3.24 -13.57 0.89
CA PRO A 79 -4.45 -13.35 1.67
C PRO A 79 -4.26 -12.20 2.68
N PHE A 80 -5.33 -11.45 2.94
CA PHE A 80 -5.29 -10.34 3.92
C PHE A 80 -4.79 -10.80 5.30
N GLN A 81 -5.20 -11.98 5.74
CA GLN A 81 -4.75 -12.55 7.02
C GLN A 81 -3.23 -12.75 7.03
N THR A 82 -2.66 -13.30 5.96
CA THR A 82 -1.20 -13.47 5.82
C THR A 82 -0.49 -12.13 5.74
N PHE A 83 -1.07 -11.14 5.04
CA PHE A 83 -0.53 -9.79 4.96
C PHE A 83 -0.45 -9.12 6.34
N ALA A 84 -1.54 -9.21 7.12
CA ALA A 84 -1.66 -8.51 8.39
C ALA A 84 -0.96 -9.24 9.55
N PHE A 85 -0.99 -10.57 9.56
CA PHE A 85 -0.57 -11.36 10.73
C PHE A 85 0.52 -12.39 10.43
N GLY A 86 0.98 -12.49 9.17
CA GLY A 86 1.92 -13.50 8.73
C GLY A 86 1.31 -14.90 8.67
N ASP A 87 2.15 -15.88 8.38
CA ASP A 87 1.71 -17.27 8.31
C ASP A 87 1.25 -17.72 9.71
N GLU A 88 0.04 -18.29 9.76
CA GLU A 88 -0.61 -18.75 10.99
C GLU A 88 -0.71 -17.70 12.12
N GLY A 89 -0.62 -16.41 11.79
CA GLY A 89 -0.67 -15.32 12.78
C GLY A 89 0.59 -15.16 13.63
N MET A 90 1.69 -15.82 13.27
CA MET A 90 2.92 -15.81 14.07
C MET A 90 3.83 -14.60 13.80
N HIS A 91 3.66 -13.93 12.66
CA HIS A 91 4.50 -12.82 12.23
C HIS A 91 3.67 -11.61 11.82
N PRO A 92 2.95 -10.95 12.76
CA PRO A 92 2.12 -9.80 12.43
C PRO A 92 2.95 -8.69 11.78
N TYR A 93 2.29 -7.94 10.90
CA TYR A 93 2.91 -6.80 10.24
C TYR A 93 3.62 -5.91 11.28
N PRO A 94 4.89 -5.58 11.07
CA PRO A 94 5.68 -4.87 12.06
C PRO A 94 5.38 -3.38 12.07
N GLY A 95 4.15 -3.01 12.36
CA GLY A 95 3.69 -1.65 12.32
C GLY A 95 2.17 -1.54 12.41
N GLN A 96 1.62 -0.50 11.80
CA GLN A 96 0.19 -0.24 11.75
C GLN A 96 -0.31 -0.34 10.30
N ILE A 97 -1.54 -0.81 10.14
CA ILE A 97 -2.23 -0.92 8.85
C ILE A 97 -3.55 -0.16 8.97
N VAL A 98 -3.80 0.75 8.02
CA VAL A 98 -5.05 1.50 7.90
C VAL A 98 -5.75 1.09 6.61
N LEU A 99 -7.01 0.67 6.73
CA LEU A 99 -7.91 0.52 5.60
C LEU A 99 -8.37 1.91 5.17
N ALA A 100 -8.18 2.24 3.90
CA ALA A 100 -8.62 3.49 3.31
C ALA A 100 -9.34 3.23 1.98
N ARG A 101 -10.19 4.15 1.58
CA ARG A 101 -10.97 4.05 0.34
C ARG A 101 -10.81 5.30 -0.51
N HIS A 102 -10.54 5.10 -1.79
CA HIS A 102 -10.50 6.15 -2.76
C HIS A 102 -11.88 6.32 -3.40
N ALA A 103 -12.49 7.49 -3.26
CA ALA A 103 -13.87 7.75 -3.70
C ALA A 103 -14.09 7.48 -5.19
N LYS A 104 -13.13 7.87 -6.06
CA LYS A 104 -13.20 7.61 -7.49
C LYS A 104 -13.12 6.13 -7.83
N VAL A 105 -12.28 5.36 -7.11
CA VAL A 105 -12.19 3.90 -7.30
C VAL A 105 -13.50 3.23 -6.86
N ALA A 106 -14.08 3.67 -5.75
CA ALA A 106 -15.35 3.14 -5.28
C ALA A 106 -16.54 3.44 -6.22
N ALA A 107 -16.40 4.43 -7.10
CA ALA A 107 -17.44 4.85 -8.05
C ALA A 107 -17.31 4.23 -9.45
N VAL A 108 -16.23 3.51 -9.75
CA VAL A 108 -16.04 2.92 -11.09
C VAL A 108 -16.91 1.69 -11.32
N SER A 109 -17.12 1.35 -12.58
CA SER A 109 -17.87 0.16 -12.97
C SER A 109 -17.09 -1.13 -12.66
N ARG A 110 -17.80 -2.25 -12.62
CA ARG A 110 -17.18 -3.59 -12.50
C ARG A 110 -16.18 -3.88 -13.62
N GLU A 111 -16.44 -3.38 -14.84
CA GLU A 111 -15.53 -3.53 -15.96
C GLU A 111 -14.21 -2.78 -15.73
N GLN A 112 -14.27 -1.58 -15.16
CA GLN A 112 -13.07 -0.83 -14.79
C GLN A 112 -12.29 -1.51 -13.65
N ILE A 113 -12.98 -2.01 -12.62
CA ILE A 113 -12.32 -2.82 -11.58
C ILE A 113 -11.65 -4.05 -12.19
N ARG A 114 -12.28 -4.71 -13.16
CA ARG A 114 -11.66 -5.84 -13.86
C ARG A 114 -10.40 -5.43 -14.60
N LYS A 115 -10.40 -4.33 -15.36
CA LYS A 115 -9.20 -3.82 -16.05
C LYS A 115 -8.06 -3.55 -15.07
N LEU A 116 -8.37 -2.96 -13.93
CA LEU A 116 -7.39 -2.73 -12.88
C LEU A 116 -6.84 -4.06 -12.34
N ALA A 117 -7.72 -5.02 -12.04
CA ALA A 117 -7.34 -6.33 -11.53
C ALA A 117 -6.53 -7.15 -12.55
N ASP A 118 -6.94 -7.17 -13.83
CA ASP A 118 -6.22 -7.83 -14.92
C ASP A 118 -4.78 -7.30 -15.00
N PHE A 119 -4.60 -5.97 -15.05
CA PHE A 119 -3.27 -5.37 -15.04
C PHE A 119 -2.48 -5.73 -13.79
N ALA A 120 -3.10 -5.66 -12.61
CA ALA A 120 -2.43 -5.95 -11.34
C ALA A 120 -1.92 -7.39 -11.28
N VAL A 121 -2.73 -8.36 -11.78
CA VAL A 121 -2.37 -9.78 -11.82
C VAL A 121 -1.32 -10.08 -12.89
N ASP A 122 -1.37 -9.41 -14.05
CA ASP A 122 -0.37 -9.55 -15.11
C ASP A 122 1.04 -9.10 -14.68
N LYS A 123 1.12 -8.32 -13.59
CA LYS A 123 2.39 -7.87 -12.99
C LYS A 123 2.93 -8.77 -11.90
N LEU A 124 2.23 -9.84 -11.54
CA LEU A 124 2.73 -10.78 -10.52
C LEU A 124 4.07 -11.39 -10.95
N GLY A 125 5.05 -11.29 -10.04
CA GLY A 125 6.41 -11.74 -10.30
C GLY A 125 7.35 -10.67 -10.86
N ASP A 126 6.85 -9.49 -11.25
CA ASP A 126 7.72 -8.37 -11.64
C ASP A 126 8.61 -7.99 -10.43
N PRO A 127 9.91 -7.74 -10.64
CA PRO A 127 10.84 -7.48 -9.55
C PRO A 127 10.59 -6.13 -8.87
N PHE A 128 11.04 -6.02 -7.61
CA PHE A 128 11.09 -4.76 -6.88
C PHE A 128 12.39 -4.01 -7.20
N ASP A 129 12.34 -2.68 -7.37
CA ASP A 129 13.54 -1.84 -7.55
C ASP A 129 14.04 -1.23 -6.22
N PRO A 130 14.94 -1.92 -5.47
CA PRO A 130 15.50 -1.35 -4.25
C PRO A 130 16.47 -0.19 -4.55
N ALA A 131 17.06 -0.16 -5.74
CA ALA A 131 17.97 0.90 -6.14
C ALA A 131 17.21 2.21 -6.38
N GLU A 132 15.96 2.16 -6.84
CA GLU A 132 15.13 3.35 -7.00
C GLU A 132 14.83 3.99 -5.64
N VAL A 133 14.50 3.22 -4.62
CA VAL A 133 14.28 3.78 -3.27
C VAL A 133 15.52 4.46 -2.72
N LEU A 134 16.71 3.88 -2.93
CA LEU A 134 17.97 4.52 -2.55
C LEU A 134 18.25 5.79 -3.37
N ARG A 135 17.95 5.78 -4.66
CA ARG A 135 18.04 6.97 -5.54
C ARG A 135 17.08 8.07 -5.08
N ILE A 136 15.86 7.72 -4.72
CA ILE A 136 14.87 8.65 -4.16
C ILE A 136 15.40 9.29 -2.88
N ALA A 137 15.86 8.48 -1.92
CA ALA A 137 16.41 8.98 -0.66
C ALA A 137 17.61 9.90 -0.90
N ALA A 138 18.51 9.54 -1.82
CA ALA A 138 19.65 10.36 -2.19
C ALA A 138 19.26 11.68 -2.86
N ARG A 139 18.27 11.69 -3.75
CA ARG A 139 17.76 12.91 -4.39
C ARG A 139 17.15 13.88 -3.37
N ILE A 140 16.38 13.37 -2.41
CA ILE A 140 15.80 14.16 -1.33
C ILE A 140 16.91 14.80 -0.49
N THR A 141 17.92 14.01 -0.10
CA THR A 141 19.03 14.46 0.74
C THR A 141 19.89 15.52 0.03
N LEU A 142 20.09 15.38 -1.28
CA LEU A 142 20.93 16.30 -2.07
C LEU A 142 20.15 17.51 -2.60
N GLY A 143 18.86 17.66 -2.28
CA GLY A 143 18.04 18.78 -2.76
C GLY A 143 17.87 18.86 -4.29
N LYS A 144 18.23 17.81 -5.02
CA LYS A 144 18.13 17.74 -6.48
C LYS A 144 16.77 17.17 -6.90
N LEU A 145 15.74 18.00 -6.82
CA LEU A 145 14.40 17.68 -7.31
C LEU A 145 14.32 17.99 -8.81
N ASN A 146 14.13 16.99 -9.64
CA ASN A 146 13.93 17.19 -11.07
C ASN A 146 12.44 17.01 -11.42
N ARG A 147 11.88 17.99 -12.14
CA ARG A 147 10.43 18.18 -12.37
C ARG A 147 9.81 17.31 -13.46
N ASN A 148 10.54 16.37 -14.10
CA ASN A 148 10.05 15.66 -15.28
C ASN A 148 10.13 14.15 -15.13
N THR A 149 9.11 13.52 -14.54
CA THR A 149 9.13 12.07 -14.30
C THR A 149 7.87 11.28 -14.66
N ARG A 150 6.92 11.87 -15.40
CA ARG A 150 5.84 11.08 -16.02
C ARG A 150 6.33 9.98 -16.98
N GLU A 151 7.56 10.12 -17.49
CA GLU A 151 8.19 9.11 -18.36
C GLU A 151 8.82 7.94 -17.59
N LEU A 152 9.06 8.07 -16.29
CA LEU A 152 9.68 7.01 -15.48
C LEU A 152 8.72 5.88 -15.11
N LEU A 153 7.41 6.13 -15.16
CA LEU A 153 6.38 5.08 -14.97
C LEU A 153 6.24 4.15 -16.20
N LYS A 154 6.89 4.49 -17.30
CA LYS A 154 6.85 3.70 -18.53
C LYS A 154 8.09 2.82 -18.66
N GLY A 155 8.01 1.57 -18.22
CA GLY A 155 8.68 0.54 -18.98
C GLY A 155 9.94 -0.13 -18.45
N ARG A 156 10.18 -0.27 -17.14
CA ARG A 156 11.28 -1.12 -16.65
C ARG A 156 10.87 -2.47 -16.05
N GLY A 157 9.58 -2.73 -15.86
CA GLY A 157 9.13 -3.98 -15.25
C GLY A 157 9.56 -4.17 -13.80
N GLU A 158 10.05 -3.12 -13.14
CA GLU A 158 10.44 -3.08 -11.75
C GLU A 158 9.59 -2.03 -11.04
N TYR A 159 8.97 -2.38 -9.92
CA TYR A 159 8.04 -1.50 -9.22
C TYR A 159 8.35 -1.38 -7.74
N ILE A 160 8.39 -0.16 -7.20
CA ILE A 160 8.17 0.05 -5.78
C ILE A 160 6.67 0.02 -5.48
N CYS A 161 6.28 -0.18 -4.22
CA CYS A 161 4.88 -0.41 -3.83
C CYS A 161 3.91 0.66 -4.34
N SER A 162 4.27 1.92 -4.22
CA SER A 162 3.46 3.06 -4.62
C SER A 162 3.37 3.25 -6.14
N GLU A 163 4.44 2.96 -6.87
CA GLU A 163 4.45 3.00 -8.34
C GLU A 163 3.60 1.88 -8.94
N TYR A 164 3.69 0.66 -8.38
CA TYR A 164 2.82 -0.44 -8.77
C TYR A 164 1.35 -0.07 -8.61
N LEU A 165 1.00 0.47 -7.46
CA LEU A 165 -0.37 0.86 -7.18
C LEU A 165 -0.84 2.00 -8.09
N ALA A 166 0.00 3.01 -8.33
CA ALA A 166 -0.30 4.10 -9.25
C ALA A 166 -0.52 3.60 -10.68
N ALA A 167 0.29 2.63 -11.14
CA ALA A 167 0.14 2.01 -12.45
C ALA A 167 -1.18 1.21 -12.57
N CYS A 168 -1.60 0.54 -11.49
CA CYS A 168 -2.91 -0.13 -11.44
C CYS A 168 -4.07 0.88 -11.55
N LEU A 169 -4.00 1.97 -10.79
CA LEU A 169 -5.05 3.01 -10.80
C LEU A 169 -5.10 3.77 -12.14
N ASP A 170 -3.97 3.94 -12.82
CA ASP A 170 -3.89 4.56 -14.16
C ASP A 170 -4.75 3.81 -15.19
N GLN A 171 -4.92 2.48 -15.05
CA GLN A 171 -5.76 1.67 -15.94
C GLN A 171 -7.24 2.08 -15.92
N ILE A 172 -7.66 2.76 -14.88
CA ILE A 172 -9.05 3.24 -14.69
C ILE A 172 -9.13 4.77 -14.66
N GLY A 173 -8.04 5.45 -15.05
CA GLY A 173 -7.99 6.91 -15.12
C GLY A 173 -7.96 7.61 -13.76
N VAL A 174 -7.57 6.90 -12.70
CA VAL A 174 -7.38 7.47 -11.35
C VAL A 174 -5.89 7.73 -11.14
N HIS A 175 -5.55 8.98 -10.85
CA HIS A 175 -4.17 9.40 -10.67
C HIS A 175 -4.00 9.98 -9.27
N PRO A 176 -3.20 9.36 -8.39
CA PRO A 176 -2.85 9.94 -7.11
C PRO A 176 -2.20 11.32 -7.30
N PRO A 177 -2.44 12.29 -6.42
CA PRO A 177 -1.80 13.58 -6.48
C PRO A 177 -0.29 13.40 -6.35
N TRP A 178 0.43 14.00 -7.28
CA TRP A 178 1.88 13.91 -7.31
C TRP A 178 2.48 15.29 -7.04
N ASP A 179 3.34 15.36 -6.05
CA ASP A 179 3.93 16.61 -5.58
C ASP A 179 5.15 17.10 -6.39
N GLY A 180 5.48 16.43 -7.49
CA GLY A 180 6.60 16.81 -8.36
C GLY A 180 7.98 16.36 -7.88
N ARG A 181 8.07 15.57 -6.80
CA ARG A 181 9.34 15.03 -6.28
C ARG A 181 10.01 13.97 -7.16
N GLY A 182 9.37 13.60 -8.25
CA GLY A 182 9.95 12.67 -9.23
C GLY A 182 9.69 11.20 -8.92
N PHE A 183 8.85 10.90 -7.93
CA PHE A 183 8.36 9.56 -7.59
C PHE A 183 7.01 9.69 -6.87
N ILE A 184 6.23 8.65 -6.88
CA ILE A 184 5.00 8.55 -6.08
C ILE A 184 5.35 7.84 -4.78
N ALA A 185 5.00 8.44 -3.64
CA ALA A 185 5.23 7.88 -2.32
C ALA A 185 3.92 7.33 -1.71
N PRO A 186 3.98 6.44 -0.71
CA PRO A 186 2.79 6.04 0.04
C PRO A 186 2.05 7.22 0.67
N SER A 187 2.78 8.29 1.05
CA SER A 187 2.20 9.54 1.56
C SER A 187 1.33 10.28 0.56
N ASP A 188 1.57 10.15 -0.75
CA ASP A 188 0.79 10.85 -1.77
C ASP A 188 -0.63 10.26 -1.84
N PHE A 189 -0.79 8.95 -1.64
CA PHE A 189 -2.11 8.32 -1.49
C PHE A 189 -2.85 8.81 -0.24
N ALA A 190 -2.14 8.98 0.87
CA ALA A 190 -2.75 9.52 2.09
C ALA A 190 -3.09 11.02 1.98
N ALA A 191 -2.35 11.77 1.17
CA ALA A 191 -2.57 13.18 0.90
C ALA A 191 -3.68 13.44 -0.14
N ASP A 192 -4.13 12.40 -0.86
CA ASP A 192 -5.19 12.52 -1.86
C ASP A 192 -6.52 12.91 -1.19
N PRO A 193 -7.15 14.05 -1.60
CA PRO A 193 -8.43 14.48 -1.05
C PRO A 193 -9.58 13.51 -1.30
N ASP A 194 -9.45 12.63 -2.30
CA ASP A 194 -10.43 11.59 -2.61
C ASP A 194 -10.23 10.31 -1.79
N VAL A 195 -9.19 10.24 -0.96
CA VAL A 195 -8.90 9.09 -0.08
C VAL A 195 -9.37 9.38 1.34
N SER A 196 -10.16 8.47 1.89
CA SER A 196 -10.67 8.53 3.26
C SER A 196 -10.25 7.30 4.06
N ALA A 197 -9.73 7.50 5.25
CA ALA A 197 -9.46 6.42 6.19
C ALA A 197 -10.75 5.86 6.78
N ILE A 198 -10.85 4.54 6.88
CA ILE A 198 -12.03 3.83 7.41
C ILE A 198 -11.76 3.35 8.83
N ALA A 199 -10.69 2.59 9.02
CA ALA A 199 -10.32 1.99 10.30
C ALA A 199 -8.87 1.54 10.26
N GLN A 200 -8.27 1.28 11.41
CA GLN A 200 -7.00 0.58 11.51
C GLN A 200 -7.21 -0.89 11.91
N VAL A 201 -6.31 -1.74 11.44
CA VAL A 201 -6.29 -3.15 11.85
C VAL A 201 -5.79 -3.24 13.28
N ARG A 202 -6.58 -3.91 14.16
CA ARG A 202 -6.14 -4.20 15.53
C ARG A 202 -5.04 -5.26 15.48
N MET A 203 -3.81 -4.85 15.81
CA MET A 203 -2.68 -5.77 15.91
C MET A 203 -2.66 -6.45 17.29
N PRO A 204 -2.29 -7.75 17.35
CA PRO A 204 -2.13 -8.43 18.62
C PRO A 204 -1.03 -7.75 19.46
N PRO A 205 -1.14 -7.76 20.81
CA PRO A 205 -0.08 -7.28 21.67
C PRO A 205 1.22 -8.06 21.41
N ARG A 206 2.36 -7.36 21.39
CA ARG A 206 3.68 -7.96 21.08
C ARG A 206 4.08 -9.13 22.00
N GLY A 207 3.38 -9.36 23.12
CA GLY A 207 3.69 -10.42 24.08
C GLY A 207 2.98 -11.75 23.86
N ASP A 208 1.90 -11.79 23.07
CA ASP A 208 1.06 -13.00 22.94
C ASP A 208 1.55 -13.97 21.84
N ILE A 209 2.49 -13.54 21.02
CA ILE A 209 3.00 -14.32 19.86
C ILE A 209 3.90 -15.47 20.33
N GLN A 210 4.60 -15.31 21.48
CA GLN A 210 5.51 -16.35 22.01
C GLN A 210 4.81 -17.50 22.74
N ARG A 211 3.50 -17.40 23.04
CA ARG A 211 2.77 -18.44 23.80
C ARG A 211 2.13 -19.53 22.94
N LYS A 212 2.01 -19.34 21.63
CA LYS A 212 1.38 -20.31 20.71
C LYS A 212 2.37 -21.27 20.02
N SER A 213 3.68 -21.11 20.26
CA SER A 213 4.73 -21.96 19.69
C SER A 213 5.31 -22.99 20.68
N LYS A 214 4.50 -23.47 21.63
CA LYS A 214 4.86 -24.61 22.49
C LYS A 214 3.83 -25.72 22.39
#